data_1732de5d7cc37146edb221e79cf1b603
#
_entry.id   1732de5d7cc37146edb221e79cf1b603
#
_cell.length_a   1.000
_cell.length_b   1.000
_cell.length_c   1.000
_cell.angle_alpha   90.00
_cell.angle_beta   90.00
_cell.angle_gamma   90.00
#
_symmetry.space_group_name_H-M   'P 1'
#
loop_
_entity.id
_entity.type
_entity.pdbx_description
1 polymer ?
#
loop_
_entity_poly.entity_id
_entity_poly.type
_entity_poly.pdbx_seq_one_letter_code
_entity_poly.pdbx_strand_id
1 'polypeptide(L)'
;DTLSELALDMRSTWNHATDQMWRQLDPVLWDLTQNPWVVLQSVSRDQLQSVLAESAFRENLDALVQARRDLAEAPAWFQRAYPQSPLGCIAYFSMEYMLSEALPIYSGGLGNVAGDQLKAASDLGVPVIGVGLLYQQGYFRQLIDQDGAQQALYPYNDPGQLPITPLRTESGEWLRLEIALPGYSVWLRAWQVQVGRVKLYLLDSNDAANYPAHRGITSELYGGGPELRLKQELILGIGGWRLLAALGIAPEVCHLNEGHAAFAVLERARRFMADSGQGFEVALAVTRAGNLFTTHTAVAAGFDRFAPALIEQYLGGYAEQRLGIPCRDLLALGRLDPNDASEPFNMAYLAIRGSGAVNGVSQLHARVSRHLFAPLFARWPTPEVPVGHITNGVHMPTWDSAPADALWTKACGQERWTGNTDTLA
;
A
#
# COMPACT_ATOMS: atom_id res chain seq x y z
N ASP A 1 11.93 17.89 17.22
CA ASP A 1 11.96 16.48 16.79
C ASP A 1 10.75 15.70 17.33
N THR A 2 10.44 15.77 18.62
CA THR A 2 9.37 15.02 19.29
C THR A 2 7.96 15.32 18.75
N LEU A 3 7.62 16.60 18.55
CA LEU A 3 6.34 17.00 17.94
C LEU A 3 6.23 16.50 16.49
N SER A 4 7.34 16.53 15.74
CA SER A 4 7.35 16.02 14.37
C SER A 4 7.10 14.51 14.31
N GLU A 5 7.65 13.74 15.26
CA GLU A 5 7.38 12.30 15.34
C GLU A 5 5.90 11.99 15.59
N LEU A 6 5.23 12.77 16.45
CA LEU A 6 3.79 12.61 16.68
C LEU A 6 2.96 13.08 15.49
N ALA A 7 3.36 14.19 14.85
CA ALA A 7 2.63 14.77 13.72
C ALA A 7 2.70 13.91 12.44
N LEU A 8 3.79 13.14 12.27
CA LEU A 8 4.01 12.26 11.12
C LEU A 8 3.49 10.84 11.33
N ASP A 9 3.01 10.50 12.54
CA ASP A 9 2.44 9.20 12.82
C ASP A 9 0.94 9.20 12.50
N MET A 10 0.56 8.47 11.45
CA MET A 10 -0.83 8.32 11.01
C MET A 10 -1.74 7.69 12.06
N ARG A 11 -1.18 7.17 13.17
CA ARG A 11 -1.96 6.67 14.30
C ARG A 11 -2.90 7.73 14.88
N SER A 12 -2.56 8.99 14.78
CA SER A 12 -3.44 10.12 15.15
C SER A 12 -4.80 10.08 14.43
N THR A 13 -4.92 9.39 13.30
CA THR A 13 -6.18 9.29 12.56
C THR A 13 -7.22 8.34 13.15
N TRP A 14 -6.81 7.50 14.13
CA TRP A 14 -7.71 6.58 14.84
C TRP A 14 -7.46 6.54 16.36
N ASN A 15 -6.47 7.26 16.84
CA ASN A 15 -6.19 7.41 18.27
C ASN A 15 -6.11 8.89 18.62
N HIS A 16 -7.19 9.40 19.20
CA HIS A 16 -7.44 10.82 19.43
C HIS A 16 -6.74 11.38 20.68
N ALA A 17 -5.80 10.64 21.28
CA ALA A 17 -5.09 11.08 22.49
C ALA A 17 -4.29 12.38 22.29
N THR A 18 -3.86 12.67 21.04
CA THR A 18 -3.07 13.87 20.72
C THR A 18 -3.91 15.07 20.28
N ASP A 19 -5.21 14.91 20.01
CA ASP A 19 -6.05 15.95 19.39
C ASP A 19 -6.06 17.26 20.18
N GLN A 20 -6.18 17.17 21.51
CA GLN A 20 -6.21 18.36 22.35
C GLN A 20 -4.88 19.13 22.31
N MET A 21 -3.77 18.43 22.18
CA MET A 21 -2.44 19.04 22.07
C MET A 21 -2.32 19.85 20.76
N TRP A 22 -2.80 19.28 19.63
CA TRP A 22 -2.80 19.99 18.34
C TRP A 22 -3.75 21.18 18.34
N ARG A 23 -4.92 21.04 18.97
CA ARG A 23 -5.89 22.14 19.14
C ARG A 23 -5.31 23.27 20.01
N GLN A 24 -4.46 22.98 21.01
CA GLN A 24 -3.78 24.01 21.79
C GLN A 24 -2.78 24.82 20.96
N LEU A 25 -2.11 24.19 19.98
CA LEU A 25 -1.15 24.86 19.11
C LEU A 25 -1.85 25.82 18.13
N ASP A 26 -2.90 25.37 17.46
CA ASP A 26 -3.73 26.18 16.56
C ASP A 26 -5.14 25.60 16.49
N PRO A 27 -6.10 26.14 17.27
CA PRO A 27 -7.47 25.62 17.32
C PRO A 27 -8.21 25.78 15.99
N VAL A 28 -7.97 26.88 15.28
CA VAL A 28 -8.67 27.17 14.02
C VAL A 28 -8.21 26.20 12.93
N LEU A 29 -6.91 26.04 12.79
CA LEU A 29 -6.34 25.17 11.77
C LEU A 29 -6.60 23.69 12.08
N TRP A 30 -6.57 23.32 13.37
CA TRP A 30 -6.94 21.98 13.81
C TRP A 30 -8.39 21.63 13.44
N ASP A 31 -9.34 22.49 13.83
CA ASP A 31 -10.76 22.25 13.54
C ASP A 31 -11.08 22.23 12.04
N LEU A 32 -10.30 22.95 11.24
CA LEU A 32 -10.43 22.98 9.78
C LEU A 32 -9.84 21.75 9.08
N THR A 33 -8.70 21.23 9.56
CA THR A 33 -7.89 20.25 8.80
C THR A 33 -7.80 18.89 9.46
N GLN A 34 -7.91 18.79 10.78
CA GLN A 34 -7.64 17.56 11.56
C GLN A 34 -6.29 16.93 11.19
N ASN A 35 -5.33 17.77 10.79
CA ASN A 35 -4.03 17.34 10.28
C ASN A 35 -2.89 17.87 11.15
N PRO A 36 -2.29 17.03 12.01
CA PRO A 36 -1.20 17.42 12.91
C PRO A 36 -0.01 18.05 12.18
N TRP A 37 0.34 17.51 11.02
CA TRP A 37 1.48 17.98 10.25
C TRP A 37 1.29 19.41 9.74
N VAL A 38 0.10 19.70 9.20
CA VAL A 38 -0.25 21.06 8.76
C VAL A 38 -0.26 22.04 9.92
N VAL A 39 -0.81 21.66 11.08
CA VAL A 39 -0.76 22.49 12.30
C VAL A 39 0.67 22.80 12.69
N LEU A 40 1.53 21.79 12.78
CA LEU A 40 2.92 21.96 13.18
C LEU A 40 3.73 22.83 12.20
N GLN A 41 3.49 22.71 10.90
CA GLN A 41 4.17 23.51 9.88
C GLN A 41 3.70 24.96 9.84
N SER A 42 2.47 25.24 10.24
CA SER A 42 1.83 26.54 10.11
C SER A 42 1.89 27.37 11.39
N VAL A 43 2.05 26.71 12.56
CA VAL A 43 2.13 27.42 13.84
C VAL A 43 3.31 28.38 13.89
N SER A 44 3.09 29.60 14.36
CA SER A 44 4.16 30.58 14.49
C SER A 44 5.18 30.14 15.56
N ARG A 45 6.43 30.57 15.37
CA ARG A 45 7.49 30.28 16.35
C ARG A 45 7.16 30.82 17.74
N ASP A 46 6.56 32.01 17.83
CA ASP A 46 6.22 32.63 19.09
C ASP A 46 5.11 31.87 19.80
N GLN A 47 4.09 31.43 19.07
CA GLN A 47 3.01 30.57 19.61
C GLN A 47 3.58 29.24 20.09
N LEU A 48 4.41 28.59 19.30
CA LEU A 48 5.06 27.32 19.68
C LEU A 48 5.90 27.48 20.94
N GLN A 49 6.70 28.55 21.03
CA GLN A 49 7.50 28.82 22.22
C GLN A 49 6.65 29.13 23.46
N SER A 50 5.55 29.87 23.27
CA SER A 50 4.60 30.15 24.36
C SER A 50 3.99 28.89 24.93
N VAL A 51 3.46 28.01 24.07
CA VAL A 51 2.84 26.76 24.49
C VAL A 51 3.87 25.80 25.10
N LEU A 52 5.08 25.71 24.54
CA LEU A 52 6.17 24.91 25.10
C LEU A 52 6.72 25.46 26.45
N ALA A 53 6.46 26.72 26.78
CA ALA A 53 6.81 27.26 28.11
C ALA A 53 5.86 26.78 29.22
N GLU A 54 4.65 26.33 28.86
CA GLU A 54 3.68 25.78 29.81
C GLU A 54 4.13 24.40 30.33
N SER A 55 4.25 24.22 31.62
CA SER A 55 4.66 22.93 32.22
C SER A 55 3.68 21.82 31.91
N ALA A 56 2.37 22.10 31.97
CA ALA A 56 1.31 21.15 31.69
C ALA A 56 1.36 20.63 30.25
N PHE A 57 1.66 21.50 29.26
CA PHE A 57 1.82 21.08 27.88
C PHE A 57 3.02 20.14 27.69
N ARG A 58 4.17 20.46 28.29
CA ARG A 58 5.37 19.62 28.22
C ARG A 58 5.15 18.25 28.85
N GLU A 59 4.55 18.21 30.03
CA GLU A 59 4.24 16.97 30.75
C GLU A 59 3.29 16.09 29.92
N ASN A 60 2.27 16.67 29.26
CA ASN A 60 1.38 15.96 28.36
C ASN A 60 2.11 15.46 27.11
N LEU A 61 2.96 16.30 26.50
CA LEU A 61 3.77 15.92 25.34
C LEU A 61 4.69 14.74 25.68
N ASP A 62 5.39 14.80 26.80
CA ASP A 62 6.30 13.72 27.25
C ASP A 62 5.51 12.42 27.51
N ALA A 63 4.33 12.51 28.13
CA ALA A 63 3.46 11.37 28.36
C ALA A 63 2.97 10.72 27.05
N LEU A 64 2.57 11.53 26.07
CA LEU A 64 2.12 11.04 24.76
C LEU A 64 3.24 10.35 23.98
N VAL A 65 4.44 10.92 24.04
CA VAL A 65 5.63 10.30 23.40
C VAL A 65 5.99 9.00 24.08
N GLN A 66 5.97 8.97 25.41
CA GLN A 66 6.27 7.74 26.14
C GLN A 66 5.21 6.66 25.83
N ALA A 67 3.93 7.01 25.85
CA ALA A 67 2.86 6.09 25.49
C ALA A 67 3.01 5.53 24.07
N ARG A 68 3.45 6.35 23.11
CA ARG A 68 3.74 5.90 21.75
C ARG A 68 4.90 4.89 21.70
N ARG A 69 5.97 5.15 22.45
CA ARG A 69 7.14 4.26 22.54
C ARG A 69 6.76 2.93 23.19
N ASP A 70 6.08 2.99 24.31
CA ASP A 70 5.62 1.81 25.05
C ASP A 70 4.75 0.91 24.16
N LEU A 71 3.84 1.52 23.39
CA LEU A 71 3.00 0.79 22.45
C LEU A 71 3.78 0.18 21.28
N ALA A 72 4.83 0.83 20.81
CA ALA A 72 5.67 0.30 19.73
C ALA A 72 6.43 -0.97 20.17
N GLU A 73 6.83 -1.03 21.45
CA GLU A 73 7.65 -2.10 22.03
C GLU A 73 6.80 -3.21 22.67
N ALA A 74 5.59 -2.89 23.16
CA ALA A 74 4.74 -3.86 23.86
C ALA A 74 4.30 -5.02 22.95
N PRO A 75 4.33 -6.26 23.44
CA PRO A 75 3.77 -7.40 22.71
C PRO A 75 2.27 -7.19 22.41
N ALA A 76 1.89 -7.19 21.12
CA ALA A 76 0.51 -7.09 20.70
C ALA A 76 -0.12 -8.49 20.53
N TRP A 77 -1.32 -8.54 19.94
CA TRP A 77 -2.03 -9.81 19.76
C TRP A 77 -1.19 -10.86 19.01
N PHE A 78 -0.52 -10.48 17.93
CA PHE A 78 0.24 -11.42 17.11
C PHE A 78 1.38 -12.09 17.90
N GLN A 79 2.16 -11.31 18.66
CA GLN A 79 3.26 -11.83 19.47
C GLN A 79 2.75 -12.74 20.61
N ARG A 80 1.59 -12.42 21.18
CA ARG A 80 0.96 -13.27 22.23
C ARG A 80 0.34 -14.54 21.67
N ALA A 81 -0.36 -14.44 20.54
CA ALA A 81 -1.07 -15.58 19.94
C ALA A 81 -0.11 -16.54 19.22
N TYR A 82 0.97 -16.00 18.64
CA TYR A 82 1.93 -16.78 17.83
C TYR A 82 3.38 -16.50 18.25
N PRO A 83 3.76 -16.78 19.51
CA PRO A 83 5.08 -16.40 20.05
C PRO A 83 6.26 -17.10 19.37
N GLN A 84 6.00 -18.20 18.65
CA GLN A 84 7.02 -18.97 17.91
C GLN A 84 6.87 -18.85 16.39
N SER A 85 6.06 -17.92 15.91
CA SER A 85 5.90 -17.73 14.46
C SER A 85 7.23 -17.32 13.83
N PRO A 86 7.67 -18.01 12.76
CA PRO A 86 8.84 -17.60 12.00
C PRO A 86 8.55 -16.38 11.10
N LEU A 87 7.30 -15.92 11.02
CA LEU A 87 6.88 -14.83 10.16
C LEU A 87 7.41 -13.49 10.70
N GLY A 88 8.38 -12.94 10.03
CA GLY A 88 9.04 -11.67 10.38
C GLY A 88 8.60 -10.48 9.54
N CYS A 89 8.19 -10.71 8.27
CA CYS A 89 7.82 -9.61 7.38
C CYS A 89 6.88 -10.07 6.26
N ILE A 90 5.79 -9.32 6.09
CA ILE A 90 4.86 -9.41 4.97
C ILE A 90 4.96 -8.11 4.18
N ALA A 91 5.33 -8.16 2.89
CA ALA A 91 5.27 -7.00 2.01
C ALA A 91 3.92 -6.96 1.29
N TYR A 92 3.12 -5.95 1.58
CA TYR A 92 1.79 -5.74 1.02
C TYR A 92 1.84 -4.67 -0.07
N PHE A 93 1.63 -5.09 -1.31
CA PHE A 93 1.70 -4.24 -2.50
C PHE A 93 0.31 -3.80 -2.93
N SER A 94 0.07 -2.50 -3.03
CA SER A 94 -1.19 -1.94 -3.52
C SER A 94 -0.97 -0.64 -4.28
N MET A 95 -1.80 -0.40 -5.31
CA MET A 95 -1.82 0.88 -6.03
C MET A 95 -2.35 2.03 -5.18
N GLU A 96 -3.18 1.75 -4.17
CA GLU A 96 -3.84 2.77 -3.37
C GLU A 96 -3.93 2.38 -1.89
N TYR A 97 -3.85 3.39 -1.03
CA TYR A 97 -4.02 3.27 0.42
C TYR A 97 -4.84 4.45 0.95
N MET A 98 -5.98 4.18 1.55
CA MET A 98 -6.76 5.18 2.28
C MET A 98 -6.39 5.12 3.76
N LEU A 99 -5.47 5.97 4.19
CA LEU A 99 -5.10 6.11 5.59
C LEU A 99 -5.79 7.33 6.23
N SER A 100 -5.83 8.44 5.49
CA SER A 100 -6.41 9.70 5.91
C SER A 100 -6.61 10.62 4.71
N GLU A 101 -7.49 11.59 4.82
CA GLU A 101 -7.59 12.68 3.85
C GLU A 101 -6.33 13.56 3.78
N ALA A 102 -5.49 13.52 4.81
CA ALA A 102 -4.18 14.19 4.83
C ALA A 102 -3.17 13.54 3.87
N LEU A 103 -3.42 12.31 3.42
CA LEU A 103 -2.61 11.57 2.45
C LEU A 103 -3.51 10.97 1.36
N PRO A 104 -3.95 11.78 0.37
CA PRO A 104 -4.95 11.37 -0.60
C PRO A 104 -4.36 10.52 -1.74
N ILE A 105 -3.89 9.31 -1.43
CA ILE A 105 -3.34 8.32 -2.36
C ILE A 105 -4.30 7.14 -2.55
N TYR A 106 -5.57 7.40 -2.65
CA TYR A 106 -6.66 6.42 -2.79
C TYR A 106 -7.72 6.94 -3.76
N SER A 107 -8.60 6.06 -4.19
CA SER A 107 -9.73 6.38 -5.05
C SER A 107 -11.02 5.68 -4.60
N GLY A 108 -10.96 4.42 -4.18
CA GLY A 108 -12.15 3.64 -3.87
C GLY A 108 -11.95 2.58 -2.78
N GLY A 109 -12.83 1.58 -2.79
CA GLY A 109 -12.90 0.54 -1.76
C GLY A 109 -11.65 -0.29 -1.59
N LEU A 110 -10.87 -0.49 -2.65
CA LEU A 110 -9.59 -1.20 -2.58
C LEU A 110 -8.60 -0.45 -1.69
N GLY A 111 -8.55 0.88 -1.79
CA GLY A 111 -7.73 1.72 -0.92
C GLY A 111 -8.20 1.70 0.53
N ASN A 112 -9.53 1.66 0.77
CA ASN A 112 -10.07 1.51 2.13
C ASN A 112 -9.58 0.20 2.77
N VAL A 113 -9.69 -0.93 2.05
CA VAL A 113 -9.21 -2.22 2.54
C VAL A 113 -7.71 -2.19 2.83
N ALA A 114 -6.91 -1.61 1.93
CA ALA A 114 -5.47 -1.53 2.11
C ALA A 114 -5.08 -0.65 3.31
N GLY A 115 -5.73 0.49 3.49
CA GLY A 115 -5.49 1.38 4.63
C GLY A 115 -5.91 0.74 5.95
N ASP A 116 -7.10 0.18 6.02
CA ASP A 116 -7.61 -0.50 7.22
C ASP A 116 -6.74 -1.71 7.59
N GLN A 117 -6.23 -2.44 6.60
CA GLN A 117 -5.32 -3.57 6.84
C GLN A 117 -4.00 -3.13 7.49
N LEU A 118 -3.40 -2.00 7.05
CA LEU A 118 -2.18 -1.48 7.68
C LEU A 118 -2.44 -1.02 9.12
N LYS A 119 -3.57 -0.34 9.36
CA LYS A 119 -3.97 0.10 10.70
C LYS A 119 -4.23 -1.08 11.63
N ALA A 120 -5.00 -2.06 11.17
CA ALA A 120 -5.27 -3.29 11.94
C ALA A 120 -3.97 -4.08 12.20
N ALA A 121 -3.08 -4.19 11.22
CA ALA A 121 -1.78 -4.82 11.41
C ALA A 121 -0.93 -4.08 12.47
N SER A 122 -0.98 -2.75 12.47
CA SER A 122 -0.32 -1.93 13.50
C SER A 122 -0.85 -2.25 14.90
N ASP A 123 -2.17 -2.24 15.07
CA ASP A 123 -2.79 -2.47 16.39
C ASP A 123 -2.59 -3.91 16.88
N LEU A 124 -2.65 -4.86 15.96
CA LEU A 124 -2.48 -6.29 16.27
C LEU A 124 -1.00 -6.74 16.31
N GLY A 125 -0.06 -5.90 15.93
CA GLY A 125 1.38 -6.24 15.89
C GLY A 125 1.75 -7.24 14.79
N VAL A 126 0.94 -7.37 13.73
CA VAL A 126 1.27 -8.22 12.58
C VAL A 126 2.40 -7.55 11.78
N PRO A 127 3.48 -8.28 11.42
CA PRO A 127 4.67 -7.71 10.80
C PRO A 127 4.44 -7.41 9.31
N VAL A 128 3.62 -6.40 9.00
CA VAL A 128 3.30 -5.96 7.63
C VAL A 128 4.07 -4.68 7.33
N ILE A 129 4.54 -4.57 6.10
CA ILE A 129 4.97 -3.31 5.49
C ILE A 129 4.17 -3.09 4.21
N GLY A 130 3.75 -1.85 3.97
CA GLY A 130 3.08 -1.45 2.74
C GLY A 130 4.08 -1.00 1.67
N VAL A 131 3.76 -1.25 0.40
CA VAL A 131 4.47 -0.71 -0.77
C VAL A 131 3.45 -0.14 -1.74
N GLY A 132 3.61 1.13 -2.10
CA GLY A 132 2.69 1.84 -2.98
C GLY A 132 3.38 2.92 -3.81
N LEU A 133 2.56 3.79 -4.39
CA LEU A 133 3.02 4.92 -5.20
C LEU A 133 2.58 6.25 -4.55
N LEU A 134 3.42 7.27 -4.63
CA LEU A 134 3.05 8.63 -4.25
C LEU A 134 2.53 9.36 -5.49
N TYR A 135 1.23 9.68 -5.48
CA TYR A 135 0.60 10.39 -6.58
C TYR A 135 0.67 11.91 -6.37
N GLN A 136 0.95 12.64 -7.45
CA GLN A 136 0.91 14.10 -7.46
C GLN A 136 -0.53 14.63 -7.37
N GLN A 137 -1.50 13.87 -7.85
CA GLN A 137 -2.92 14.13 -7.72
C GLN A 137 -3.61 12.84 -7.25
N GLY A 138 -4.30 12.93 -6.13
CA GLY A 138 -5.02 11.82 -5.54
C GLY A 138 -6.52 11.90 -5.78
N TYR A 139 -7.30 11.67 -4.73
CA TYR A 139 -8.75 11.76 -4.79
C TYR A 139 -9.20 13.20 -5.06
N PHE A 140 -10.25 13.35 -5.87
CA PHE A 140 -10.75 14.67 -6.25
C PHE A 140 -11.55 15.34 -5.14
N ARG A 141 -11.64 16.67 -5.19
CA ARG A 141 -12.55 17.50 -4.40
C ARG A 141 -13.77 17.83 -5.25
N GLN A 142 -14.97 17.68 -4.66
CA GLN A 142 -16.23 18.02 -5.31
C GLN A 142 -16.60 19.47 -5.04
N LEU A 143 -16.96 20.19 -6.09
CA LEU A 143 -17.67 21.47 -6.02
C LEU A 143 -19.02 21.33 -6.71
N ILE A 144 -20.04 21.94 -6.15
CA ILE A 144 -21.31 22.15 -6.83
C ILE A 144 -21.31 23.61 -7.31
N ASP A 145 -21.40 23.80 -8.61
CA ASP A 145 -21.44 25.14 -9.21
C ASP A 145 -22.82 25.80 -9.08
N GLN A 146 -22.93 27.03 -9.58
CA GLN A 146 -24.17 27.82 -9.50
C GLN A 146 -25.34 27.20 -10.25
N ASP A 147 -25.10 26.30 -11.20
CA ASP A 147 -26.10 25.60 -11.99
C ASP A 147 -26.47 24.25 -11.37
N GLY A 148 -25.88 23.91 -10.22
CA GLY A 148 -26.09 22.64 -9.53
C GLY A 148 -25.29 21.48 -10.13
N ALA A 149 -24.38 21.71 -11.08
CA ALA A 149 -23.54 20.70 -11.67
C ALA A 149 -22.31 20.42 -10.82
N GLN A 150 -21.94 19.13 -10.73
CA GLN A 150 -20.73 18.73 -10.02
C GLN A 150 -19.49 19.07 -10.85
N GLN A 151 -18.53 19.73 -10.22
CA GLN A 151 -17.19 19.97 -10.73
C GLN A 151 -16.18 19.17 -9.93
N ALA A 152 -15.23 18.52 -10.61
CA ALA A 152 -14.14 17.78 -9.99
C ALA A 152 -12.86 18.62 -9.98
N LEU A 153 -12.27 18.81 -8.80
CA LEU A 153 -10.99 19.48 -8.63
C LEU A 153 -9.95 18.46 -8.17
N TYR A 154 -8.75 18.55 -8.75
CA TYR A 154 -7.62 17.67 -8.41
C TYR A 154 -6.48 18.49 -7.80
N PRO A 155 -6.46 18.68 -6.47
CA PRO A 155 -5.38 19.40 -5.80
C PRO A 155 -4.05 18.69 -5.99
N TYR A 156 -2.98 19.46 -6.11
CA TYR A 156 -1.63 18.91 -6.15
C TYR A 156 -1.19 18.48 -4.75
N ASN A 157 -0.69 17.26 -4.64
CA ASN A 157 -0.12 16.69 -3.43
C ASN A 157 1.34 17.14 -3.30
N ASP A 158 1.58 18.24 -2.60
CA ASP A 158 2.94 18.68 -2.29
C ASP A 158 3.54 17.77 -1.21
N PRO A 159 4.60 16.99 -1.51
CA PRO A 159 5.22 16.11 -0.53
C PRO A 159 5.69 16.82 0.76
N GLY A 160 6.01 18.11 0.67
CA GLY A 160 6.37 18.91 1.83
C GLY A 160 5.23 19.13 2.83
N GLN A 161 3.98 19.05 2.35
CA GLN A 161 2.77 19.22 3.19
C GLN A 161 2.12 17.91 3.58
N LEU A 162 2.57 16.79 3.04
CA LEU A 162 2.05 15.47 3.38
C LEU A 162 2.75 14.90 4.64
N PRO A 163 2.07 14.07 5.43
CA PRO A 163 2.65 13.41 6.60
C PRO A 163 3.58 12.25 6.21
N ILE A 164 4.61 12.56 5.43
CA ILE A 164 5.59 11.61 4.89
C ILE A 164 7.01 12.09 5.13
N THR A 165 7.96 11.16 5.17
CA THR A 165 9.38 11.46 5.29
C THR A 165 10.17 10.92 4.11
N PRO A 166 11.15 11.67 3.57
CA PRO A 166 11.99 11.16 2.50
C PRO A 166 12.90 10.04 3.01
N LEU A 167 13.05 8.98 2.24
CA LEU A 167 14.07 7.96 2.51
C LEU A 167 15.43 8.47 2.05
N ARG A 168 16.41 8.30 2.92
CA ARG A 168 17.80 8.71 2.67
C ARG A 168 18.75 7.55 2.88
N THR A 169 19.88 7.60 2.21
CA THR A 169 21.02 6.72 2.45
C THR A 169 21.71 7.11 3.76
N GLU A 170 22.62 6.28 4.24
CA GLU A 170 23.45 6.58 5.42
C GLU A 170 24.27 7.88 5.26
N SER A 171 24.62 8.25 4.04
CA SER A 171 25.31 9.51 3.74
C SER A 171 24.39 10.76 3.76
N GLY A 172 23.07 10.56 4.00
CA GLY A 172 22.08 11.63 4.01
C GLY A 172 21.53 12.04 2.64
N GLU A 173 22.02 11.44 1.56
CA GLU A 173 21.51 11.64 0.20
C GLU A 173 20.14 10.97 0.02
N TRP A 174 19.37 11.39 -0.99
CA TRP A 174 18.14 10.72 -1.37
C TRP A 174 18.38 9.26 -1.74
N LEU A 175 17.61 8.34 -1.16
CA LEU A 175 17.55 6.98 -1.65
C LEU A 175 16.84 7.01 -3.01
N ARG A 176 17.59 6.72 -4.07
CA ARG A 176 17.11 6.67 -5.44
C ARG A 176 17.23 5.28 -6.01
N LEU A 177 16.23 4.86 -6.76
CA LEU A 177 16.22 3.63 -7.52
C LEU A 177 16.15 3.93 -8.99
N GLU A 178 16.79 3.13 -9.80
CA GLU A 178 16.73 3.22 -11.24
C GLU A 178 15.89 2.09 -11.82
N ILE A 179 14.90 2.44 -12.65
CA ILE A 179 14.14 1.50 -13.46
C ILE A 179 14.43 1.77 -14.92
N ALA A 180 15.03 0.77 -15.59
CA ALA A 180 15.27 0.82 -17.02
C ALA A 180 13.95 0.60 -17.77
N LEU A 181 13.61 1.53 -18.63
CA LEU A 181 12.49 1.46 -19.57
C LEU A 181 13.05 1.57 -21.01
N PRO A 182 12.26 1.30 -22.06
CA PRO A 182 12.75 1.30 -23.43
C PRO A 182 13.37 2.65 -23.82
N GLY A 183 14.67 2.67 -24.05
CA GLY A 183 15.42 3.84 -24.50
C GLY A 183 15.77 4.87 -23.41
N TYR A 184 15.34 4.68 -22.15
CA TYR A 184 15.66 5.58 -21.04
C TYR A 184 15.57 4.89 -19.68
N SER A 185 16.09 5.56 -18.66
CA SER A 185 15.92 5.16 -17.27
C SER A 185 15.05 6.16 -16.53
N VAL A 186 14.28 5.66 -15.57
CA VAL A 186 13.50 6.48 -14.63
C VAL A 186 14.08 6.34 -13.24
N TRP A 187 14.41 7.49 -12.64
CA TRP A 187 14.84 7.59 -11.26
C TRP A 187 13.61 7.73 -10.36
N LEU A 188 13.54 6.89 -9.34
CA LEU A 188 12.49 6.89 -8.34
C LEU A 188 13.05 7.36 -7.01
N ARG A 189 12.40 8.32 -6.40
CA ARG A 189 12.56 8.63 -4.98
C ARG A 189 11.65 7.73 -4.18
N ALA A 190 11.95 7.58 -2.91
CA ALA A 190 11.12 6.82 -2.00
C ALA A 190 10.81 7.63 -0.74
N TRP A 191 9.57 7.47 -0.26
CA TRP A 191 9.03 8.13 0.91
C TRP A 191 8.54 7.10 1.91
N GLN A 192 8.55 7.44 3.20
CA GLN A 192 8.02 6.62 4.27
C GLN A 192 6.84 7.31 4.93
N VAL A 193 5.78 6.56 5.18
CA VAL A 193 4.65 6.90 6.04
C VAL A 193 4.73 6.05 7.29
N GLN A 194 4.64 6.65 8.47
CA GLN A 194 4.53 5.92 9.73
C GLN A 194 3.06 5.67 10.04
N VAL A 195 2.67 4.40 10.18
CA VAL A 195 1.30 3.96 10.46
C VAL A 195 1.31 3.19 11.80
N GLY A 196 1.48 3.89 12.91
CA GLY A 196 1.71 3.27 14.21
C GLY A 196 2.98 2.41 14.21
N ARG A 197 2.84 1.08 14.32
CA ARG A 197 3.98 0.13 14.27
C ARG A 197 4.42 -0.21 12.84
N VAL A 198 3.55 0.01 11.86
CA VAL A 198 3.73 -0.39 10.46
C VAL A 198 4.31 0.76 9.66
N LYS A 199 5.06 0.44 8.61
CA LYS A 199 5.57 1.40 7.65
C LYS A 199 4.94 1.17 6.28
N LEU A 200 4.61 2.26 5.61
CA LEU A 200 4.24 2.26 4.19
C LEU A 200 5.33 3.00 3.41
N TYR A 201 5.85 2.35 2.39
CA TYR A 201 6.83 2.92 1.48
C TYR A 201 6.18 3.31 0.16
N LEU A 202 6.41 4.54 -0.28
CA LEU A 202 5.82 5.10 -1.48
C LEU A 202 6.91 5.47 -2.49
N LEU A 203 6.78 4.97 -3.72
CA LEU A 203 7.65 5.30 -4.83
C LEU A 203 7.12 6.51 -5.60
N ASP A 204 8.01 7.39 -6.01
CA ASP A 204 7.71 8.66 -6.66
C ASP A 204 8.64 8.89 -7.85
N SER A 205 8.09 9.01 -9.05
CA SER A 205 8.85 9.32 -10.27
C SER A 205 9.14 10.82 -10.45
N ASN A 206 8.58 11.68 -9.59
CA ASN A 206 8.80 13.12 -9.68
C ASN A 206 10.18 13.53 -9.14
N ASP A 207 11.23 12.99 -9.73
CA ASP A 207 12.63 13.34 -9.44
C ASP A 207 13.17 14.31 -10.50
N ALA A 208 13.97 15.30 -10.05
CA ALA A 208 14.55 16.31 -10.92
C ALA A 208 15.51 15.72 -11.99
N ALA A 209 16.10 14.55 -11.74
CA ALA A 209 16.94 13.84 -12.69
C ALA A 209 16.15 13.26 -13.87
N ASN A 210 14.82 13.11 -13.73
CA ASN A 210 13.97 12.60 -14.80
C ASN A 210 13.62 13.69 -15.82
N TYR A 211 13.52 13.27 -17.06
CA TYR A 211 12.90 14.10 -18.11
C TYR A 211 11.45 14.47 -17.69
N PRO A 212 10.94 15.67 -18.00
CA PRO A 212 9.63 16.12 -17.52
C PRO A 212 8.48 15.15 -17.76
N ALA A 213 8.43 14.52 -18.94
CA ALA A 213 7.39 13.52 -19.24
C ALA A 213 7.43 12.28 -18.33
N HIS A 214 8.62 11.91 -17.83
CA HIS A 214 8.80 10.73 -16.98
C HIS A 214 8.49 11.04 -15.51
N ARG A 215 8.56 12.32 -15.09
CA ARG A 215 8.14 12.74 -13.77
C ARG A 215 6.64 12.51 -13.54
N GLY A 216 5.86 12.52 -14.62
CA GLY A 216 4.42 12.33 -14.60
C GLY A 216 3.97 10.86 -14.53
N ILE A 217 4.86 9.86 -14.44
CA ILE A 217 4.43 8.46 -14.36
C ILE A 217 3.58 8.23 -13.10
N THR A 218 3.97 8.82 -11.96
CA THR A 218 3.18 8.79 -10.72
C THR A 218 2.32 10.04 -10.53
N SER A 219 1.82 10.66 -11.60
CA SER A 219 1.00 11.88 -11.49
C SER A 219 -0.39 11.59 -10.94
N GLU A 220 -1.07 10.61 -11.48
CA GLU A 220 -2.49 10.34 -11.21
C GLU A 220 -2.73 8.87 -10.93
N LEU A 221 -3.52 8.59 -9.90
CA LEU A 221 -4.02 7.25 -9.62
C LEU A 221 -5.05 6.85 -10.68
N TYR A 222 -4.80 5.72 -11.37
CA TYR A 222 -5.63 5.20 -12.46
C TYR A 222 -5.80 6.17 -13.65
N GLY A 223 -4.96 7.20 -13.73
CA GLY A 223 -4.97 8.15 -14.84
C GLY A 223 -4.26 7.61 -16.09
N GLY A 224 -4.49 8.30 -17.22
CA GLY A 224 -3.81 8.01 -18.48
C GLY A 224 -4.31 6.75 -19.21
N GLY A 225 -3.60 6.43 -20.30
CA GLY A 225 -3.89 5.25 -21.13
C GLY A 225 -3.15 3.99 -20.64
N PRO A 226 -3.30 2.86 -21.38
CA PRO A 226 -2.70 1.59 -21.00
C PRO A 226 -1.19 1.62 -20.78
N GLU A 227 -0.48 2.44 -21.55
CA GLU A 227 0.98 2.58 -21.41
C GLU A 227 1.39 3.23 -20.08
N LEU A 228 0.70 4.29 -19.65
CA LEU A 228 0.97 4.91 -18.34
C LEU A 228 0.64 3.94 -17.21
N ARG A 229 -0.48 3.23 -17.34
CA ARG A 229 -0.89 2.20 -16.40
C ARG A 229 0.16 1.11 -16.27
N LEU A 230 0.68 0.58 -17.40
CA LEU A 230 1.76 -0.41 -17.39
C LEU A 230 3.01 0.12 -16.66
N LYS A 231 3.41 1.38 -16.94
CA LYS A 231 4.56 2.00 -16.26
C LYS A 231 4.36 2.09 -14.75
N GLN A 232 3.17 2.47 -14.30
CA GLN A 232 2.85 2.51 -12.87
C GLN A 232 2.94 1.12 -12.23
N GLU A 233 2.42 0.09 -12.87
CA GLU A 233 2.48 -1.28 -12.37
C GLU A 233 3.90 -1.85 -12.36
N LEU A 234 4.73 -1.48 -13.34
CA LEU A 234 6.17 -1.80 -13.34
C LEU A 234 6.91 -1.13 -12.17
N ILE A 235 6.63 0.15 -11.92
CA ILE A 235 7.21 0.86 -10.79
C ILE A 235 6.76 0.24 -9.47
N LEU A 236 5.46 -0.07 -9.32
CA LEU A 236 4.93 -0.68 -8.11
C LEU A 236 5.59 -2.05 -7.85
N GLY A 237 5.52 -2.96 -8.81
CA GLY A 237 5.97 -4.34 -8.61
C GLY A 237 7.49 -4.46 -8.61
N ILE A 238 8.14 -4.10 -9.72
CA ILE A 238 9.59 -4.23 -9.87
C ILE A 238 10.31 -3.18 -9.00
N GLY A 239 9.90 -1.92 -9.08
CA GLY A 239 10.47 -0.84 -8.27
C GLY A 239 10.28 -1.07 -6.78
N GLY A 240 9.08 -1.49 -6.38
CA GLY A 240 8.77 -1.78 -4.98
C GLY A 240 9.63 -2.91 -4.40
N TRP A 241 9.79 -4.01 -5.12
CA TRP A 241 10.65 -5.10 -4.67
C TRP A 241 12.13 -4.68 -4.57
N ARG A 242 12.61 -3.88 -5.53
CA ARG A 242 13.98 -3.30 -5.47
C ARG A 242 14.15 -2.35 -4.29
N LEU A 243 13.11 -1.58 -3.96
CA LEU A 243 13.14 -0.71 -2.77
C LEU A 243 13.35 -1.52 -1.51
N LEU A 244 12.61 -2.62 -1.33
CA LEU A 244 12.77 -3.48 -0.17
C LEU A 244 14.19 -4.05 -0.08
N ALA A 245 14.74 -4.49 -1.20
CA ALA A 245 16.13 -4.97 -1.25
C ALA A 245 17.15 -3.87 -0.90
N ALA A 246 16.94 -2.63 -1.37
CA ALA A 246 17.80 -1.49 -1.04
C ALA A 246 17.72 -1.08 0.45
N LEU A 247 16.59 -1.36 1.09
CA LEU A 247 16.40 -1.15 2.53
C LEU A 247 16.88 -2.34 3.39
N GLY A 248 17.41 -3.40 2.77
CA GLY A 248 17.80 -4.61 3.49
C GLY A 248 16.62 -5.44 4.02
N ILE A 249 15.42 -5.20 3.51
CA ILE A 249 14.20 -5.90 3.92
C ILE A 249 14.01 -7.14 3.04
N ALA A 250 13.87 -8.31 3.67
CA ALA A 250 13.65 -9.58 3.00
C ALA A 250 12.32 -10.20 3.47
N PRO A 251 11.18 -9.89 2.83
CA PRO A 251 9.88 -10.40 3.24
C PRO A 251 9.76 -11.91 2.97
N GLU A 252 9.21 -12.65 3.94
CA GLU A 252 8.82 -14.05 3.76
C GLU A 252 7.58 -14.15 2.87
N VAL A 253 6.65 -13.18 3.00
CA VAL A 253 5.41 -13.15 2.24
C VAL A 253 5.35 -11.91 1.36
N CYS A 254 5.04 -12.12 0.07
CA CYS A 254 4.63 -11.09 -0.88
C CYS A 254 3.11 -11.15 -1.05
N HIS A 255 2.41 -10.15 -0.53
CA HIS A 255 0.95 -10.06 -0.63
C HIS A 255 0.57 -9.05 -1.71
N LEU A 256 -0.06 -9.54 -2.78
CA LEU A 256 -0.55 -8.75 -3.89
C LEU A 256 -1.99 -8.34 -3.65
N ASN A 257 -2.23 -7.05 -3.47
CA ASN A 257 -3.58 -6.48 -3.38
C ASN A 257 -4.05 -6.12 -4.79
N GLU A 258 -4.71 -7.04 -5.46
CA GLU A 258 -5.15 -7.04 -6.85
C GLU A 258 -4.01 -7.29 -7.88
N GLY A 259 -4.42 -7.54 -9.13
CA GLY A 259 -3.52 -7.92 -10.23
C GLY A 259 -2.47 -6.87 -10.58
N HIS A 260 -2.75 -5.60 -10.37
CA HIS A 260 -1.82 -4.50 -10.68
C HIS A 260 -0.48 -4.58 -9.93
N ALA A 261 -0.40 -5.35 -8.85
CA ALA A 261 0.84 -5.58 -8.12
C ALA A 261 1.66 -6.79 -8.64
N ALA A 262 1.16 -7.52 -9.64
CA ALA A 262 1.69 -8.83 -10.03
C ALA A 262 3.13 -8.83 -10.51
N PHE A 263 3.66 -7.73 -11.05
CA PHE A 263 5.07 -7.67 -11.45
C PHE A 263 6.05 -7.84 -10.27
N ALA A 264 5.59 -7.71 -9.03
CA ALA A 264 6.41 -8.00 -7.85
C ALA A 264 6.88 -9.47 -7.82
N VAL A 265 6.08 -10.42 -8.35
CA VAL A 265 6.47 -11.84 -8.39
C VAL A 265 7.65 -12.08 -9.31
N LEU A 266 7.76 -11.33 -10.42
CA LEU A 266 8.87 -11.45 -11.36
C LEU A 266 10.19 -10.95 -10.73
N GLU A 267 10.17 -9.79 -10.09
CA GLU A 267 11.36 -9.23 -9.47
C GLU A 267 11.78 -10.04 -8.21
N ARG A 268 10.80 -10.60 -7.48
CA ARG A 268 11.08 -11.54 -6.39
C ARG A 268 11.79 -12.79 -6.90
N ALA A 269 11.30 -13.40 -7.99
CA ALA A 269 11.94 -14.53 -8.63
C ALA A 269 13.34 -14.17 -9.14
N ARG A 270 13.49 -13.02 -9.80
CA ARG A 270 14.78 -12.51 -10.25
C ARG A 270 15.79 -12.37 -9.09
N ARG A 271 15.35 -11.84 -7.95
CA ARG A 271 16.20 -11.74 -6.76
C ARG A 271 16.66 -13.12 -6.28
N PHE A 272 15.71 -14.07 -6.20
CA PHE A 272 16.05 -15.44 -5.85
C PHE A 272 17.05 -16.08 -6.83
N MET A 273 16.92 -15.83 -8.14
CA MET A 273 17.91 -16.28 -9.14
C MET A 273 19.29 -15.73 -8.83
N ALA A 274 19.41 -14.44 -8.51
CA ALA A 274 20.69 -13.81 -8.20
C ALA A 274 21.32 -14.38 -6.93
N ASP A 275 20.53 -14.71 -5.93
CA ASP A 275 21.00 -15.22 -4.64
C ASP A 275 21.33 -16.74 -4.69
N SER A 276 20.62 -17.51 -5.54
CA SER A 276 20.74 -18.98 -5.59
C SER A 276 21.45 -19.54 -6.81
N GLY A 277 21.61 -18.73 -7.87
CA GLY A 277 22.14 -19.18 -9.16
C GLY A 277 21.19 -20.07 -9.97
N GLN A 278 19.92 -20.22 -9.55
CA GLN A 278 18.92 -21.04 -10.23
C GLN A 278 18.29 -20.29 -11.42
N GLY A 279 17.75 -21.04 -12.38
CA GLY A 279 16.98 -20.46 -13.50
C GLY A 279 15.60 -19.93 -13.07
N PHE A 280 14.98 -19.13 -13.97
CA PHE A 280 13.73 -18.44 -13.68
C PHE A 280 12.57 -19.39 -13.30
N GLU A 281 12.41 -20.53 -13.99
CA GLU A 281 11.33 -21.49 -13.70
C GLU A 281 11.42 -22.01 -12.26
N VAL A 282 12.63 -22.39 -11.82
CA VAL A 282 12.87 -22.84 -10.45
C VAL A 282 12.63 -21.69 -9.46
N ALA A 283 13.15 -20.51 -9.78
CA ALA A 283 12.98 -19.33 -8.94
C ALA A 283 11.50 -18.97 -8.75
N LEU A 284 10.72 -18.97 -9.82
CA LEU A 284 9.27 -18.69 -9.77
C LEU A 284 8.55 -19.77 -8.97
N ALA A 285 8.85 -21.04 -9.18
CA ALA A 285 8.24 -22.16 -8.44
C ALA A 285 8.52 -22.07 -6.94
N VAL A 286 9.76 -21.77 -6.53
CA VAL A 286 10.15 -21.63 -5.12
C VAL A 286 9.51 -20.39 -4.48
N THR A 287 9.62 -19.24 -5.12
CA THR A 287 9.11 -17.97 -4.55
C THR A 287 7.59 -17.91 -4.51
N ARG A 288 6.91 -18.65 -5.41
CA ARG A 288 5.45 -18.77 -5.45
C ARG A 288 4.86 -19.19 -4.10
N ALA A 289 5.51 -20.07 -3.36
CA ALA A 289 5.04 -20.56 -2.07
C ALA A 289 4.83 -19.45 -1.04
N GLY A 290 5.63 -18.37 -1.13
CA GLY A 290 5.50 -17.20 -0.26
C GLY A 290 4.69 -16.05 -0.87
N ASN A 291 4.00 -16.24 -1.99
CA ASN A 291 3.17 -15.20 -2.61
C ASN A 291 1.68 -15.47 -2.35
N LEU A 292 0.97 -14.42 -1.93
CA LEU A 292 -0.47 -14.40 -1.73
C LEU A 292 -1.09 -13.38 -2.69
N PHE A 293 -2.12 -13.77 -3.43
CA PHE A 293 -2.90 -12.89 -4.28
C PHE A 293 -4.32 -12.72 -3.74
N THR A 294 -4.71 -11.49 -3.42
CA THR A 294 -6.08 -11.12 -3.09
C THR A 294 -6.70 -10.41 -4.28
N THR A 295 -7.73 -11.01 -4.90
CA THR A 295 -8.51 -10.39 -5.97
C THR A 295 -9.73 -9.66 -5.41
N HIS A 296 -10.01 -8.48 -5.95
CA HIS A 296 -11.17 -7.65 -5.64
C HIS A 296 -12.15 -7.56 -6.82
N THR A 297 -11.68 -7.85 -8.02
CA THR A 297 -12.44 -7.70 -9.27
C THR A 297 -13.46 -8.82 -9.40
N ALA A 298 -14.74 -8.44 -9.62
CA ALA A 298 -15.85 -9.36 -9.74
C ALA A 298 -16.28 -9.66 -11.21
N VAL A 299 -15.65 -8.98 -12.19
CA VAL A 299 -15.95 -9.10 -13.62
C VAL A 299 -14.68 -9.17 -14.45
N ALA A 300 -14.65 -10.04 -15.46
CA ALA A 300 -13.46 -10.26 -16.28
C ALA A 300 -12.95 -8.99 -17.01
N ALA A 301 -13.83 -8.05 -17.34
CA ALA A 301 -13.48 -6.79 -17.98
C ALA A 301 -12.72 -5.83 -17.07
N GLY A 302 -12.77 -6.01 -15.75
CA GLY A 302 -12.09 -5.17 -14.77
C GLY A 302 -10.63 -5.55 -14.51
N PHE A 303 -10.14 -6.66 -15.07
CA PHE A 303 -8.72 -7.01 -14.96
C PHE A 303 -7.88 -6.16 -15.89
N ASP A 304 -6.73 -5.69 -15.41
CA ASP A 304 -5.74 -5.01 -16.22
C ASP A 304 -5.19 -5.96 -17.28
N ARG A 305 -5.25 -5.53 -18.53
CA ARG A 305 -4.79 -6.28 -19.71
C ARG A 305 -4.00 -5.37 -20.62
N PHE A 306 -2.84 -5.86 -21.05
CA PHE A 306 -1.95 -5.12 -21.92
C PHE A 306 -1.77 -5.83 -23.26
N ALA A 307 -1.73 -5.06 -24.35
CA ALA A 307 -1.44 -5.60 -25.68
C ALA A 307 -0.06 -6.28 -25.67
N PRO A 308 0.11 -7.43 -26.37
CA PRO A 308 1.38 -8.13 -26.43
C PRO A 308 2.55 -7.24 -26.83
N ALA A 309 2.37 -6.40 -27.86
CA ALA A 309 3.40 -5.47 -28.33
C ALA A 309 3.85 -4.48 -27.25
N LEU A 310 2.94 -4.06 -26.35
CA LEU A 310 3.29 -3.18 -25.24
C LEU A 310 4.14 -3.91 -24.18
N ILE A 311 3.80 -5.15 -23.86
CA ILE A 311 4.63 -6.00 -22.98
C ILE A 311 6.00 -6.28 -23.59
N GLU A 312 6.05 -6.63 -24.88
CA GLU A 312 7.33 -6.83 -25.59
C GLU A 312 8.21 -5.57 -25.54
N GLN A 313 7.60 -4.41 -25.79
CA GLN A 313 8.31 -3.12 -25.73
C GLN A 313 8.91 -2.86 -24.34
N TYR A 314 8.17 -3.06 -23.26
CA TYR A 314 8.59 -2.66 -21.91
C TYR A 314 9.31 -3.77 -21.13
N LEU A 315 8.99 -5.02 -21.38
CA LEU A 315 9.50 -6.16 -20.62
C LEU A 315 10.32 -7.17 -21.44
N GLY A 316 10.38 -7.04 -22.79
CA GLY A 316 11.17 -7.95 -23.61
C GLY A 316 12.65 -8.00 -23.19
N GLY A 317 13.28 -6.84 -23.08
CA GLY A 317 14.67 -6.76 -22.59
C GLY A 317 14.85 -7.24 -21.15
N TYR A 318 13.85 -7.01 -20.30
CA TYR A 318 13.86 -7.51 -18.91
C TYR A 318 13.77 -9.05 -18.88
N ALA A 319 12.87 -9.65 -19.68
CA ALA A 319 12.73 -11.09 -19.79
C ALA A 319 14.06 -11.76 -20.22
N GLU A 320 14.67 -11.25 -21.29
CA GLU A 320 15.88 -11.84 -21.86
C GLU A 320 17.12 -11.60 -20.99
N GLN A 321 17.34 -10.38 -20.54
CA GLN A 321 18.58 -9.98 -19.85
C GLN A 321 18.54 -10.21 -18.34
N ARG A 322 17.37 -10.18 -17.71
CA ARG A 322 17.22 -10.26 -16.26
C ARG A 322 16.61 -11.58 -15.78
N LEU A 323 15.69 -12.15 -16.55
CA LEU A 323 15.08 -13.46 -16.24
C LEU A 323 15.70 -14.61 -17.03
N GLY A 324 16.44 -14.32 -18.09
CA GLY A 324 17.08 -15.34 -18.94
C GLY A 324 16.09 -16.21 -19.72
N ILE A 325 14.89 -15.67 -20.01
CA ILE A 325 13.82 -16.36 -20.76
C ILE A 325 13.43 -15.55 -21.99
N PRO A 326 12.98 -16.19 -23.07
CA PRO A 326 12.39 -15.49 -24.21
C PRO A 326 11.16 -14.68 -23.79
N CYS A 327 10.92 -13.54 -24.42
CA CYS A 327 9.76 -12.69 -24.12
C CYS A 327 8.42 -13.43 -24.30
N ARG A 328 8.32 -14.37 -25.24
CA ARG A 328 7.14 -15.22 -25.42
C ARG A 328 6.78 -16.04 -24.18
N ASP A 329 7.80 -16.50 -23.42
CA ASP A 329 7.59 -17.30 -22.22
C ASP A 329 7.11 -16.41 -21.06
N LEU A 330 7.56 -15.16 -20.99
CA LEU A 330 7.00 -14.14 -20.11
C LEU A 330 5.53 -13.86 -20.46
N LEU A 331 5.21 -13.65 -21.76
CA LEU A 331 3.85 -13.40 -22.23
C LEU A 331 2.90 -14.56 -21.88
N ALA A 332 3.39 -15.81 -21.95
CA ALA A 332 2.63 -16.99 -21.59
C ALA A 332 2.10 -16.97 -20.15
N LEU A 333 2.79 -16.29 -19.22
CA LEU A 333 2.35 -16.17 -17.82
C LEU A 333 1.07 -15.34 -17.67
N GLY A 334 0.80 -14.40 -18.58
CA GLY A 334 -0.39 -13.55 -18.57
C GLY A 334 -1.50 -14.01 -19.53
N ARG A 335 -1.36 -15.14 -20.23
CA ARG A 335 -2.33 -15.62 -21.22
C ARG A 335 -3.07 -16.86 -20.74
N LEU A 336 -4.29 -17.03 -21.22
CA LEU A 336 -5.04 -18.27 -21.04
C LEU A 336 -4.43 -19.37 -21.90
N ASP A 337 -4.30 -19.11 -23.22
CA ASP A 337 -3.56 -19.97 -24.15
C ASP A 337 -2.14 -19.42 -24.34
N PRO A 338 -1.11 -20.09 -23.83
CA PRO A 338 0.28 -19.66 -24.02
C PRO A 338 0.71 -19.50 -25.48
N ASN A 339 0.04 -20.21 -26.41
CA ASN A 339 0.36 -20.20 -27.82
C ASN A 339 -0.40 -19.15 -28.63
N ASP A 340 -1.43 -18.53 -28.09
CA ASP A 340 -2.15 -17.45 -28.75
C ASP A 340 -1.37 -16.14 -28.67
N ALA A 341 -0.61 -15.82 -29.71
CA ALA A 341 0.17 -14.61 -29.79
C ALA A 341 -0.66 -13.31 -29.75
N SER A 342 -1.96 -13.40 -30.07
CA SER A 342 -2.88 -12.24 -30.09
C SER A 342 -3.53 -11.96 -28.73
N GLU A 343 -3.51 -12.93 -27.80
CA GLU A 343 -4.14 -12.77 -26.49
C GLU A 343 -3.43 -11.69 -25.67
N PRO A 344 -4.16 -10.70 -25.14
CA PRO A 344 -3.59 -9.69 -24.23
C PRO A 344 -3.02 -10.31 -22.95
N PHE A 345 -1.96 -9.71 -22.45
CA PHE A 345 -1.37 -10.08 -21.17
C PHE A 345 -2.26 -9.62 -20.01
N ASN A 346 -2.80 -10.56 -19.24
CA ASN A 346 -3.68 -10.33 -18.13
C ASN A 346 -2.89 -10.39 -16.80
N MET A 347 -2.89 -9.29 -16.04
CA MET A 347 -2.15 -9.16 -14.79
C MET A 347 -2.67 -10.13 -13.71
N ALA A 348 -3.96 -10.40 -13.65
CA ALA A 348 -4.51 -11.37 -12.69
C ALA A 348 -4.06 -12.81 -13.01
N TYR A 349 -3.83 -13.14 -14.28
CA TYR A 349 -3.29 -14.45 -14.64
C TYR A 349 -1.83 -14.61 -14.20
N LEU A 350 -1.03 -13.58 -14.37
CA LEU A 350 0.33 -13.55 -13.80
C LEU A 350 0.29 -13.71 -12.26
N ALA A 351 -0.60 -12.95 -11.58
CA ALA A 351 -0.73 -13.01 -10.14
C ALA A 351 -1.08 -14.42 -9.65
N ILE A 352 -2.06 -15.09 -10.28
CA ILE A 352 -2.45 -16.46 -9.93
C ILE A 352 -1.31 -17.46 -10.14
N ARG A 353 -0.65 -17.39 -11.31
CA ARG A 353 0.46 -18.30 -11.62
C ARG A 353 1.66 -18.10 -10.72
N GLY A 354 1.87 -16.85 -10.29
CA GLY A 354 2.95 -16.46 -9.40
C GLY A 354 2.67 -16.59 -7.91
N SER A 355 1.45 -17.01 -7.51
CA SER A 355 1.07 -17.08 -6.09
C SER A 355 0.73 -18.49 -5.65
N GLY A 356 1.17 -18.86 -4.43
CA GLY A 356 0.86 -20.12 -3.79
C GLY A 356 -0.54 -20.17 -3.16
N ALA A 357 -1.07 -18.98 -2.78
CA ALA A 357 -2.41 -18.83 -2.25
C ALA A 357 -3.15 -17.69 -2.97
N VAL A 358 -4.46 -17.90 -3.17
CA VAL A 358 -5.35 -16.93 -3.81
C VAL A 358 -6.63 -16.82 -3.00
N ASN A 359 -7.09 -15.59 -2.72
CA ASN A 359 -8.37 -15.38 -2.06
C ASN A 359 -9.18 -14.25 -2.67
N GLY A 360 -10.50 -14.41 -2.64
CA GLY A 360 -11.46 -13.32 -2.84
C GLY A 360 -11.82 -12.67 -1.50
N VAL A 361 -12.46 -11.52 -1.55
CA VAL A 361 -12.73 -10.64 -0.42
C VAL A 361 -14.06 -10.90 0.30
N SER A 362 -14.74 -11.97 -0.06
CA SER A 362 -15.90 -12.54 0.66
C SER A 362 -16.20 -13.95 0.15
N GLN A 363 -17.04 -14.68 0.86
CA GLN A 363 -17.47 -16.01 0.42
C GLN A 363 -18.18 -15.95 -0.95
N LEU A 364 -19.03 -14.96 -1.18
CA LEU A 364 -19.69 -14.75 -2.47
C LEU A 364 -18.68 -14.43 -3.56
N HIS A 365 -17.75 -13.49 -3.27
CA HIS A 365 -16.73 -13.09 -4.21
C HIS A 365 -15.81 -14.25 -4.61
N ALA A 366 -15.41 -15.11 -3.67
CA ALA A 366 -14.63 -16.31 -4.00
C ALA A 366 -15.36 -17.26 -4.96
N ARG A 367 -16.69 -17.43 -4.80
CA ARG A 367 -17.49 -18.21 -5.77
C ARG A 367 -17.48 -17.60 -7.17
N VAL A 368 -17.63 -16.28 -7.25
CA VAL A 368 -17.54 -15.53 -8.53
C VAL A 368 -16.14 -15.67 -9.11
N SER A 369 -15.10 -15.48 -8.30
CA SER A 369 -13.70 -15.57 -8.74
C SER A 369 -13.34 -16.97 -9.24
N ARG A 370 -13.84 -18.03 -8.63
CA ARG A 370 -13.65 -19.40 -9.15
C ARG A 370 -14.21 -19.57 -10.57
N HIS A 371 -15.35 -18.96 -10.87
CA HIS A 371 -15.90 -18.97 -12.24
C HIS A 371 -15.03 -18.14 -13.21
N LEU A 372 -14.56 -16.96 -12.77
CA LEU A 372 -13.71 -16.10 -13.59
C LEU A 372 -12.37 -16.75 -13.94
N PHE A 373 -11.80 -17.51 -13.00
CA PHE A 373 -10.50 -18.17 -13.19
C PHE A 373 -10.58 -19.63 -13.59
N ALA A 374 -11.78 -20.23 -13.66
CA ALA A 374 -11.96 -21.61 -14.10
C ALA A 374 -11.27 -21.95 -15.43
N PRO A 375 -11.22 -21.05 -16.44
CA PRO A 375 -10.49 -21.33 -17.67
C PRO A 375 -9.00 -21.63 -17.50
N LEU A 376 -8.34 -21.07 -16.46
CA LEU A 376 -6.93 -21.37 -16.14
C LEU A 376 -6.72 -22.78 -15.56
N PHE A 377 -7.79 -23.43 -15.08
CA PHE A 377 -7.80 -24.73 -14.43
C PHE A 377 -8.61 -25.72 -15.25
N ALA A 378 -8.18 -25.93 -16.49
CA ALA A 378 -8.85 -26.84 -17.41
C ALA A 378 -9.05 -28.24 -16.78
N ARG A 379 -10.24 -28.78 -16.91
CA ARG A 379 -10.67 -30.08 -16.35
C ARG A 379 -10.89 -30.12 -14.83
N TRP A 380 -10.71 -28.98 -14.10
CA TRP A 380 -11.07 -28.92 -12.69
C TRP A 380 -12.55 -28.55 -12.54
N PRO A 381 -13.30 -29.19 -11.64
CA PRO A 381 -14.61 -28.69 -11.25
C PRO A 381 -14.50 -27.25 -10.69
N THR A 382 -15.40 -26.38 -11.08
CA THR A 382 -15.35 -24.96 -10.65
C THR A 382 -15.24 -24.78 -9.13
N PRO A 383 -15.93 -25.59 -8.28
CA PRO A 383 -15.78 -25.46 -6.81
C PRO A 383 -14.37 -25.76 -6.30
N GLU A 384 -13.57 -26.50 -7.06
CA GLU A 384 -12.20 -26.92 -6.69
C GLU A 384 -11.12 -25.95 -7.20
N VAL A 385 -11.50 -24.96 -8.02
CA VAL A 385 -10.57 -23.87 -8.41
C VAL A 385 -9.99 -23.23 -7.16
N PRO A 386 -8.65 -23.14 -7.02
CA PRO A 386 -7.99 -22.84 -5.74
C PRO A 386 -8.06 -21.36 -5.36
N VAL A 387 -9.28 -20.84 -5.23
CA VAL A 387 -9.58 -19.49 -4.74
C VAL A 387 -10.36 -19.62 -3.44
N GLY A 388 -9.70 -19.30 -2.34
CA GLY A 388 -10.30 -19.20 -1.01
C GLY A 388 -11.03 -17.87 -0.82
N HIS A 389 -11.43 -17.58 0.41
CA HIS A 389 -11.97 -16.28 0.77
C HIS A 389 -11.51 -15.85 2.15
N ILE A 390 -11.32 -14.53 2.30
CA ILE A 390 -11.25 -13.85 3.58
C ILE A 390 -12.15 -12.64 3.42
N THR A 391 -13.24 -12.60 4.21
CA THR A 391 -14.18 -11.49 4.14
C THR A 391 -13.50 -10.21 4.62
N ASN A 392 -13.61 -9.13 3.84
CA ASN A 392 -13.09 -7.83 4.23
C ASN A 392 -13.65 -7.42 5.58
N GLY A 393 -12.75 -7.00 6.47
CA GLY A 393 -13.10 -6.30 7.69
C GLY A 393 -13.02 -4.79 7.50
N VAL A 394 -13.27 -4.09 8.59
CA VAL A 394 -13.06 -2.64 8.71
C VAL A 394 -12.24 -2.38 9.97
N HIS A 395 -11.41 -1.36 9.93
CA HIS A 395 -10.69 -0.92 11.13
C HIS A 395 -11.63 -0.07 11.98
N MET A 396 -12.32 -0.70 12.93
CA MET A 396 -13.37 -0.07 13.73
C MET A 396 -12.99 1.28 14.34
N PRO A 397 -11.80 1.45 14.95
CA PRO A 397 -11.41 2.74 15.54
C PRO A 397 -11.31 3.89 14.54
N THR A 398 -11.09 3.61 13.25
CA THR A 398 -11.10 4.64 12.19
C THR A 398 -12.50 5.12 11.83
N TRP A 399 -13.49 4.21 11.83
CA TRP A 399 -14.82 4.46 11.29
C TRP A 399 -15.86 4.71 12.37
N ASP A 400 -15.52 4.46 13.63
CA ASP A 400 -16.38 4.63 14.77
C ASP A 400 -16.53 6.12 15.12
N SER A 401 -17.74 6.60 15.31
CA SER A 401 -17.95 7.94 15.81
C SER A 401 -17.74 7.99 17.33
N ALA A 402 -17.34 9.12 17.89
CA ALA A 402 -17.13 9.26 19.32
C ALA A 402 -18.35 8.82 20.18
N PRO A 403 -19.62 9.13 19.81
CA PRO A 403 -20.80 8.59 20.51
C PRO A 403 -20.93 7.06 20.41
N ALA A 404 -20.62 6.48 19.23
CA ALA A 404 -20.65 5.03 19.04
C ALA A 404 -19.54 4.34 19.82
N ASP A 405 -18.33 4.89 19.78
CA ASP A 405 -17.18 4.42 20.57
C ASP A 405 -17.51 4.37 22.07
N ALA A 406 -18.06 5.47 22.61
CA ALA A 406 -18.45 5.53 24.01
C ALA A 406 -19.51 4.48 24.38
N LEU A 407 -20.52 4.28 23.50
CA LEU A 407 -21.57 3.29 23.69
C LEU A 407 -21.02 1.86 23.70
N TRP A 408 -20.25 1.50 22.68
CA TRP A 408 -19.69 0.16 22.55
C TRP A 408 -18.64 -0.13 23.60
N THR A 409 -17.79 0.83 23.94
CA THR A 409 -16.82 0.69 25.02
C THR A 409 -17.47 0.45 26.36
N LYS A 410 -18.60 1.13 26.65
CA LYS A 410 -19.38 0.91 27.87
C LYS A 410 -20.02 -0.49 27.89
N ALA A 411 -20.50 -0.99 26.75
CA ALA A 411 -21.17 -2.30 26.66
C ALA A 411 -20.20 -3.48 26.65
N CYS A 412 -19.10 -3.39 25.91
CA CYS A 412 -18.22 -4.51 25.57
C CYS A 412 -16.76 -4.34 26.05
N GLY A 413 -16.42 -3.23 26.70
CA GLY A 413 -15.04 -2.90 27.12
C GLY A 413 -14.19 -2.30 25.99
N GLN A 414 -12.95 -1.95 26.34
CA GLN A 414 -12.03 -1.27 25.42
C GLN A 414 -11.52 -2.14 24.28
N GLU A 415 -11.49 -3.46 24.45
CA GLU A 415 -11.03 -4.42 23.43
C GLU A 415 -12.20 -5.02 22.60
N ARG A 416 -13.32 -4.29 22.48
CA ARG A 416 -14.55 -4.76 21.84
C ARG A 416 -14.39 -5.25 20.40
N TRP A 417 -13.40 -4.75 19.66
CA TRP A 417 -13.11 -5.16 18.27
C TRP A 417 -12.31 -6.45 18.16
N THR A 418 -11.88 -7.06 19.26
CA THR A 418 -11.17 -8.35 19.25
C THR A 418 -12.09 -9.57 19.18
N GLY A 419 -13.40 -9.34 19.01
CA GLY A 419 -14.38 -10.38 18.74
C GLY A 419 -15.13 -10.92 19.95
N ASN A 420 -14.98 -10.34 21.14
CA ASN A 420 -15.77 -10.71 22.29
C ASN A 420 -17.14 -10.04 22.21
N THR A 421 -18.15 -10.79 21.77
CA THR A 421 -19.56 -10.36 21.66
C THR A 421 -20.44 -10.94 22.75
N ASP A 422 -19.88 -11.65 23.74
CA ASP A 422 -20.64 -12.35 24.77
C ASP A 422 -21.51 -11.41 25.63
N THR A 423 -21.14 -10.14 25.72
CA THR A 423 -21.86 -9.10 26.45
C THR A 423 -22.99 -8.43 25.65
N LEU A 424 -23.18 -8.82 24.37
CA LEU A 424 -24.25 -8.31 23.51
C LEU A 424 -25.49 -9.22 23.51
N ALA A 425 -25.49 -10.33 24.22
CA ALA A 425 -26.57 -11.28 24.30
C ALA A 425 -27.67 -10.86 25.29
#